data_abefa24b0127342bce2c24df8db44fbe
#
_entry.id   abefa24b0127342bce2c24df8db44fbe
#
_cell.length_a   1.000
_cell.length_b   1.000
_cell.length_c   1.000
_cell.angle_alpha   90.00
_cell.angle_beta   90.00
_cell.angle_gamma   90.00
#
_symmetry.space_group_name_H-M   'P 1'
#
loop_
_entity.id
_entity.type
_entity.pdbx_description
1 polymer ?
#
loop_
_entity_poly.entity_id
_entity_poly.type
_entity_poly.pdbx_seq_one_letter_code
_entity_poly.pdbx_strand_id
1 'polypeptide(L)'
;MVDWAIPAAYVSSGYEVLNESGQIVRVVPPAKTDTELERDAAAARAQEAQAAAQAAQLERDTFLLRRYSTIQDIEAARDRSLRELDIRNAIPNSQRDILSQQLALHQAALDKTGPSVESASQYEEETVAVLKAEIQSLDEATEGRQQQSAASAEAYGRDIGRFAELEEIVAPRRQMSVTPLSP
;
A
#
# COMPACT_ATOMS: atom_id res chain seq x y z
N MET A 1 28.92 30.13 -54.19
CA MET A 1 28.27 28.84 -53.85
C MET A 1 28.10 28.80 -52.36
N VAL A 2 26.93 29.04 -51.82
CA VAL A 2 26.72 29.02 -50.36
C VAL A 2 26.49 27.56 -50.00
N ASP A 3 27.42 27.01 -49.27
CA ASP A 3 27.34 25.62 -48.81
C ASP A 3 26.31 25.54 -47.65
N TRP A 4 25.18 24.92 -47.86
CA TRP A 4 24.07 24.81 -46.91
C TRP A 4 24.23 23.64 -45.94
N ALA A 5 25.38 22.95 -45.99
CA ALA A 5 25.66 21.84 -45.11
C ALA A 5 26.58 22.28 -43.95
N ILE A 6 26.03 22.24 -42.70
CA ILE A 6 26.82 22.47 -41.50
C ILE A 6 27.76 21.26 -41.32
N PRO A 7 29.12 21.47 -41.24
CA PRO A 7 30.01 20.38 -40.98
C PRO A 7 29.67 19.67 -39.69
N ALA A 8 29.64 18.34 -39.71
CA ALA A 8 29.23 17.50 -38.57
C ALA A 8 29.99 17.80 -37.25
N ALA A 9 31.22 18.30 -37.37
CA ALA A 9 32.04 18.70 -36.22
C ALA A 9 31.47 19.87 -35.41
N TYR A 10 30.64 20.72 -35.99
CA TYR A 10 30.07 21.88 -35.31
C TYR A 10 28.65 21.64 -34.80
N VAL A 11 28.00 20.60 -35.24
CA VAL A 11 26.59 20.28 -34.82
C VAL A 11 26.50 20.03 -33.32
N SER A 12 27.51 19.40 -32.74
CA SER A 12 27.57 19.12 -31.28
C SER A 12 27.88 20.36 -30.43
N SER A 13 28.55 21.37 -31.00
CA SER A 13 29.00 22.57 -30.25
C SER A 13 27.91 23.69 -30.22
N GLY A 14 26.82 23.52 -30.95
CA GLY A 14 25.83 24.57 -31.18
C GLY A 14 26.28 25.59 -32.23
N TYR A 15 25.34 26.28 -32.84
CA TYR A 15 25.62 27.29 -33.86
C TYR A 15 24.51 28.32 -33.97
N GLU A 16 24.87 29.48 -34.54
CA GLU A 16 23.95 30.55 -34.84
C GLU A 16 23.74 30.64 -36.36
N VAL A 17 22.49 30.76 -36.78
CA VAL A 17 22.14 30.95 -38.17
C VAL A 17 21.92 32.45 -38.39
N LEU A 18 22.69 33.04 -39.31
CA LEU A 18 22.59 34.44 -39.67
C LEU A 18 21.88 34.57 -41.01
N ASN A 19 21.14 35.65 -41.20
CA ASN A 19 20.62 36.03 -42.51
C ASN A 19 21.69 36.73 -43.36
N GLU A 20 21.36 37.08 -44.61
CA GLU A 20 22.29 37.77 -45.50
C GLU A 20 22.76 39.15 -44.99
N SER A 21 22.00 39.77 -44.08
CA SER A 21 22.33 41.04 -43.43
C SER A 21 23.14 40.86 -42.11
N GLY A 22 23.52 39.62 -41.75
CA GLY A 22 24.30 39.32 -40.56
C GLY A 22 23.49 39.30 -39.25
N GLN A 23 22.18 39.31 -39.31
CA GLN A 23 21.34 39.22 -38.12
C GLN A 23 21.09 37.73 -37.74
N ILE A 24 21.11 37.44 -36.45
CA ILE A 24 20.82 36.11 -35.90
C ILE A 24 19.33 35.81 -36.15
N VAL A 25 19.05 34.80 -36.93
CA VAL A 25 17.70 34.30 -37.26
C VAL A 25 17.33 33.11 -36.36
N ARG A 26 18.31 32.29 -35.99
CA ARG A 26 18.12 31.13 -35.17
C ARG A 26 19.38 30.77 -34.40
N VAL A 27 19.21 30.41 -33.14
CA VAL A 27 20.28 29.84 -32.29
C VAL A 27 19.96 28.37 -32.07
N VAL A 28 20.90 27.49 -32.43
CA VAL A 28 20.82 26.07 -32.14
C VAL A 28 21.78 25.78 -30.98
N PRO A 29 21.28 25.42 -29.80
CA PRO A 29 22.13 25.15 -28.65
C PRO A 29 23.00 23.91 -28.88
N PRO A 30 24.11 23.76 -28.15
CA PRO A 30 24.95 22.56 -28.22
C PRO A 30 24.16 21.31 -27.85
N ALA A 31 24.56 20.17 -28.40
CA ALA A 31 23.99 18.90 -28.03
C ALA A 31 24.24 18.64 -26.52
N LYS A 32 23.22 18.17 -25.84
CA LYS A 32 23.34 17.83 -24.41
C LYS A 32 24.36 16.70 -24.22
N THR A 33 25.14 16.82 -23.19
CA THR A 33 26.05 15.75 -22.76
C THR A 33 25.25 14.55 -22.23
N ASP A 34 25.86 13.37 -22.20
CA ASP A 34 25.22 12.17 -21.64
C ASP A 34 24.77 12.39 -20.20
N THR A 35 25.55 13.10 -19.40
CA THR A 35 25.18 13.47 -18.01
C THR A 35 24.00 14.43 -17.94
N GLU A 36 23.83 15.33 -18.88
CA GLU A 36 22.65 16.24 -18.97
C GLU A 36 21.42 15.46 -19.42
N LEU A 37 21.56 14.55 -20.39
CA LEU A 37 20.49 13.66 -20.83
C LEU A 37 20.00 12.75 -19.70
N GLU A 38 20.93 12.19 -18.91
CA GLU A 38 20.59 11.38 -17.74
C GLU A 38 19.84 12.20 -16.65
N ARG A 39 20.29 13.42 -16.40
CA ARG A 39 19.61 14.33 -15.45
C ARG A 39 18.22 14.69 -15.92
N ASP A 40 18.05 15.04 -17.19
CA ASP A 40 16.76 15.36 -17.76
C ASP A 40 15.82 14.15 -17.72
N ALA A 41 16.33 12.97 -18.06
CA ALA A 41 15.56 11.72 -17.97
C ALA A 41 15.18 11.37 -16.52
N ALA A 42 16.06 11.63 -15.55
CA ALA A 42 15.77 11.45 -14.13
C ALA A 42 14.72 12.46 -13.65
N ALA A 43 14.84 13.72 -14.06
CA ALA A 43 13.87 14.76 -13.75
C ALA A 43 12.48 14.45 -14.36
N ALA A 44 12.42 14.01 -15.61
CA ALA A 44 11.18 13.60 -16.26
C ALA A 44 10.51 12.43 -15.52
N ARG A 45 11.28 11.39 -15.18
CA ARG A 45 10.75 10.26 -14.38
C ARG A 45 10.24 10.68 -13.01
N ALA A 46 10.93 11.62 -12.34
CA ALA A 46 10.48 12.16 -11.06
C ALA A 46 9.17 12.96 -11.20
N GLN A 47 9.02 13.75 -12.25
CA GLN A 47 7.79 14.49 -12.55
C GLN A 47 6.63 13.55 -12.87
N GLU A 48 6.86 12.52 -13.70
CA GLU A 48 5.85 11.50 -13.99
C GLU A 48 5.41 10.74 -12.74
N ALA A 49 6.36 10.34 -11.89
CA ALA A 49 6.05 9.68 -10.61
C ALA A 49 5.24 10.59 -9.68
N GLN A 50 5.59 11.88 -9.61
CA GLN A 50 4.85 12.86 -8.81
C GLN A 50 3.43 13.09 -9.36
N ALA A 51 3.28 13.21 -10.67
CA ALA A 51 1.97 13.35 -11.32
C ALA A 51 1.09 12.11 -11.10
N ALA A 52 1.67 10.91 -11.22
CA ALA A 52 0.97 9.66 -10.93
C ALA A 52 0.54 9.55 -9.46
N ALA A 53 1.39 9.96 -8.53
CA ALA A 53 1.06 9.98 -7.09
C ALA A 53 -0.08 10.96 -6.78
N GLN A 54 -0.06 12.15 -7.38
CA GLN A 54 -1.14 13.14 -7.25
C GLN A 54 -2.46 12.64 -7.83
N ALA A 55 -2.42 12.00 -9.01
CA ALA A 55 -3.60 11.41 -9.63
C ALA A 55 -4.19 10.29 -8.76
N ALA A 56 -3.36 9.40 -8.23
CA ALA A 56 -3.79 8.34 -7.33
C ALA A 56 -4.38 8.89 -6.01
N GLN A 57 -3.82 9.98 -5.48
CA GLN A 57 -4.36 10.64 -4.30
C GLN A 57 -5.73 11.25 -4.59
N LEU A 58 -5.90 11.95 -5.72
CA LEU A 58 -7.16 12.54 -6.11
C LEU A 58 -8.26 11.49 -6.34
N GLU A 59 -7.89 10.35 -6.94
CA GLU A 59 -8.80 9.22 -7.12
C GLU A 59 -9.26 8.65 -5.78
N ARG A 60 -8.33 8.48 -4.83
CA ARG A 60 -8.64 8.04 -3.47
C ARG A 60 -9.55 9.02 -2.74
N ASP A 61 -9.25 10.31 -2.79
CA ASP A 61 -10.06 11.36 -2.19
C ASP A 61 -11.49 11.37 -2.76
N THR A 62 -11.60 11.24 -4.07
CA THR A 62 -12.89 11.14 -4.76
C THR A 62 -13.66 9.90 -4.31
N PHE A 63 -12.98 8.76 -4.17
CA PHE A 63 -13.60 7.53 -3.67
C PHE A 63 -14.13 7.70 -2.24
N LEU A 64 -13.35 8.29 -1.35
CA LEU A 64 -13.78 8.56 0.04
C LEU A 64 -15.02 9.44 0.10
N LEU A 65 -15.00 10.58 -0.62
CA LEU A 65 -16.12 11.53 -0.65
C LEU A 65 -17.39 10.98 -1.31
N ARG A 66 -17.25 10.01 -2.21
CA ARG A 66 -18.41 9.35 -2.85
C ARG A 66 -18.99 8.23 -2.00
N ARG A 67 -18.17 7.58 -1.19
CA ARG A 67 -18.55 6.42 -0.40
C ARG A 67 -19.11 6.78 0.97
N TYR A 68 -18.58 7.84 1.58
CA TYR A 68 -18.91 8.24 2.94
C TYR A 68 -19.39 9.68 2.98
N SER A 69 -20.40 9.92 3.81
CA SER A 69 -20.96 11.26 4.02
C SER A 69 -20.39 11.92 5.27
N THR A 70 -19.97 11.13 6.24
CA THR A 70 -19.44 11.59 7.53
C THR A 70 -18.30 10.69 8.01
N ILE A 71 -17.48 11.19 8.94
CA ILE A 71 -16.46 10.41 9.65
C ILE A 71 -17.12 9.20 10.35
N GLN A 72 -18.31 9.38 10.93
CA GLN A 72 -19.04 8.31 11.61
C GLN A 72 -19.40 7.15 10.68
N ASP A 73 -19.63 7.42 9.38
CA ASP A 73 -19.88 6.35 8.40
C ASP A 73 -18.63 5.50 8.19
N ILE A 74 -17.43 6.12 8.19
CA ILE A 74 -16.15 5.43 8.07
C ILE A 74 -15.88 4.59 9.33
N GLU A 75 -16.12 5.15 10.50
CA GLU A 75 -15.99 4.45 11.80
C GLU A 75 -16.91 3.24 11.87
N ALA A 76 -18.17 3.40 11.47
CA ALA A 76 -19.12 2.30 11.42
C ALA A 76 -18.72 1.21 10.40
N ALA A 77 -18.10 1.60 9.28
CA ALA A 77 -17.57 0.65 8.30
C ALA A 77 -16.36 -0.10 8.85
N ARG A 78 -15.45 0.61 9.54
CA ARG A 78 -14.31 0.01 10.26
C ARG A 78 -14.79 -1.04 11.26
N ASP A 79 -15.71 -0.66 12.12
CA ASP A 79 -16.20 -1.50 13.22
C ASP A 79 -16.93 -2.76 12.69
N ARG A 80 -17.64 -2.64 11.56
CA ARG A 80 -18.22 -3.81 10.89
C ARG A 80 -17.14 -4.73 10.33
N SER A 81 -16.13 -4.18 9.66
CA SER A 81 -15.03 -4.95 9.08
C SER A 81 -14.22 -5.68 10.15
N LEU A 82 -13.89 -5.00 11.25
CA LEU A 82 -13.16 -5.62 12.35
C LEU A 82 -13.97 -6.71 13.04
N ARG A 83 -15.26 -6.51 13.30
CA ARG A 83 -16.13 -7.56 13.85
C ARG A 83 -16.23 -8.78 12.93
N GLU A 84 -16.26 -8.60 11.63
CA GLU A 84 -16.26 -9.72 10.68
C GLU A 84 -14.95 -10.53 10.76
N LEU A 85 -13.81 -9.85 10.88
CA LEU A 85 -12.52 -10.50 11.10
C LEU A 85 -12.46 -11.24 12.45
N ASP A 86 -12.99 -10.65 13.52
CA ASP A 86 -13.06 -11.26 14.84
C ASP A 86 -13.90 -12.55 14.83
N ILE A 87 -15.07 -12.51 14.18
CA ILE A 87 -15.92 -13.71 14.02
C ILE A 87 -15.18 -14.82 13.26
N ARG A 88 -14.45 -14.46 12.19
CA ARG A 88 -13.65 -15.43 11.43
C ARG A 88 -12.51 -16.03 12.25
N ASN A 89 -11.98 -15.29 13.23
CA ASN A 89 -10.90 -15.75 14.12
C ASN A 89 -11.42 -16.58 15.30
N ALA A 90 -12.68 -16.47 15.67
CA ALA A 90 -13.25 -17.19 16.80
C ALA A 90 -13.20 -18.71 16.63
N ILE A 91 -13.46 -19.23 15.42
CA ILE A 91 -13.47 -20.67 15.13
C ILE A 91 -12.08 -21.29 15.27
N PRO A 92 -11.01 -20.77 14.63
CA PRO A 92 -9.65 -21.27 14.80
C PRO A 92 -9.16 -21.22 16.25
N ASN A 93 -9.49 -20.15 16.99
CA ASN A 93 -9.11 -20.04 18.40
C ASN A 93 -9.76 -21.15 19.24
N SER A 94 -11.05 -21.39 19.05
CA SER A 94 -11.76 -22.48 19.72
C SER A 94 -11.18 -23.87 19.36
N GLN A 95 -10.83 -24.07 18.09
CA GLN A 95 -10.19 -25.31 17.63
C GLN A 95 -8.81 -25.51 18.26
N ARG A 96 -8.00 -24.46 18.32
CA ARG A 96 -6.71 -24.45 19.00
C ARG A 96 -6.83 -24.84 20.49
N ASP A 97 -7.83 -24.29 21.18
CA ASP A 97 -8.06 -24.62 22.59
C ASP A 97 -8.40 -26.10 22.80
N ILE A 98 -9.22 -26.67 21.92
CA ILE A 98 -9.56 -28.11 21.94
C ILE A 98 -8.29 -28.95 21.70
N LEU A 99 -7.51 -28.63 20.68
CA LEU A 99 -6.26 -29.36 20.39
C LEU A 99 -5.25 -29.24 21.53
N SER A 100 -5.18 -28.06 22.18
CA SER A 100 -4.30 -27.84 23.33
C SER A 100 -4.70 -28.71 24.54
N GLN A 101 -6.01 -28.89 24.77
CA GLN A 101 -6.52 -29.80 25.80
C GLN A 101 -6.18 -31.27 25.47
N GLN A 102 -6.36 -31.69 24.21
CA GLN A 102 -5.98 -33.03 23.75
C GLN A 102 -4.47 -33.26 23.91
N LEU A 103 -3.66 -32.29 23.50
CA LEU A 103 -2.21 -32.35 23.67
C LEU A 103 -1.81 -32.54 25.14
N ALA A 104 -2.43 -31.81 26.06
CA ALA A 104 -2.16 -31.95 27.49
C ALA A 104 -2.53 -33.35 28.02
N LEU A 105 -3.61 -33.95 27.55
CA LEU A 105 -4.02 -35.31 27.91
C LEU A 105 -3.01 -36.36 27.42
N HIS A 106 -2.57 -36.28 26.15
CA HIS A 106 -1.59 -37.20 25.57
C HIS A 106 -0.21 -37.07 26.21
N GLN A 107 0.22 -35.83 26.54
CA GLN A 107 1.45 -35.59 27.31
C GLN A 107 1.39 -36.22 28.70
N ALA A 108 0.26 -36.03 29.40
CA ALA A 108 0.08 -36.68 30.72
C ALA A 108 -0.01 -38.21 30.66
N ALA A 109 -0.47 -38.79 29.55
CA ALA A 109 -0.44 -40.23 29.31
C ALA A 109 1.00 -40.72 29.10
N LEU A 110 1.78 -39.98 28.33
CA LEU A 110 3.20 -40.26 28.06
C LEU A 110 4.03 -40.25 29.35
N ASP A 111 3.80 -39.28 30.22
CA ASP A 111 4.46 -39.16 31.51
C ASP A 111 4.14 -40.31 32.46
N LYS A 112 2.97 -40.95 32.35
CA LYS A 112 2.52 -42.10 33.12
C LYS A 112 2.95 -43.47 32.58
N THR A 113 3.16 -43.52 31.24
CA THR A 113 3.57 -44.73 30.55
C THR A 113 5.08 -44.88 30.76
N GLY A 114 5.50 -45.64 31.78
CA GLY A 114 6.92 -45.91 32.02
C GLY A 114 7.52 -46.72 30.81
N PRO A 115 8.85 -46.87 30.76
CA PRO A 115 9.58 -47.47 29.62
C PRO A 115 9.25 -48.94 29.31
N SER A 116 8.25 -49.49 29.96
CA SER A 116 7.88 -50.89 29.88
C SER A 116 6.92 -51.24 28.71
N VAL A 117 6.37 -50.27 28.00
CA VAL A 117 5.39 -50.49 26.88
C VAL A 117 5.80 -49.62 25.69
N GLU A 118 6.81 -50.04 24.99
CA GLU A 118 7.45 -49.31 23.88
C GLU A 118 6.48 -48.91 22.76
N SER A 119 5.52 -49.78 22.40
CA SER A 119 4.53 -49.53 21.36
C SER A 119 3.48 -48.47 21.76
N ALA A 120 3.10 -48.41 23.05
CA ALA A 120 2.14 -47.41 23.55
C ALA A 120 2.82 -46.04 23.66
N SER A 121 4.09 -45.99 24.06
CA SER A 121 4.89 -44.78 24.11
C SER A 121 5.09 -44.15 22.72
N GLN A 122 5.40 -44.98 21.71
CA GLN A 122 5.56 -44.48 20.33
C GLN A 122 4.29 -43.88 19.77
N TYR A 123 3.13 -44.50 20.01
CA TYR A 123 1.83 -43.95 19.58
C TYR A 123 1.55 -42.59 20.21
N GLU A 124 1.78 -42.46 21.51
CA GLU A 124 1.55 -41.20 22.22
C GLU A 124 2.54 -40.09 21.76
N GLU A 125 3.81 -40.45 21.53
CA GLU A 125 4.82 -39.53 20.98
C GLU A 125 4.44 -39.01 19.59
N GLU A 126 4.01 -39.89 18.70
CA GLU A 126 3.56 -39.53 17.36
C GLU A 126 2.30 -38.66 17.41
N THR A 127 1.33 -38.97 18.25
CA THR A 127 0.12 -38.17 18.46
C THR A 127 0.45 -36.77 18.99
N VAL A 128 1.34 -36.66 19.96
CA VAL A 128 1.83 -35.40 20.50
C VAL A 128 2.52 -34.56 19.42
N ALA A 129 3.32 -35.21 18.56
CA ALA A 129 4.00 -34.49 17.46
C ALA A 129 2.99 -33.95 16.43
N VAL A 130 1.98 -34.73 16.05
CA VAL A 130 0.92 -34.30 15.13
C VAL A 130 0.11 -33.16 15.71
N LEU A 131 -0.34 -33.25 16.98
CA LEU A 131 -1.10 -32.19 17.64
C LEU A 131 -0.31 -30.88 17.75
N LYS A 132 0.98 -30.97 18.07
CA LYS A 132 1.86 -29.78 18.09
C LYS A 132 1.97 -29.11 16.73
N ALA A 133 2.15 -29.91 15.67
CA ALA A 133 2.24 -29.37 14.31
C ALA A 133 0.92 -28.69 13.87
N GLU A 134 -0.24 -29.29 14.24
CA GLU A 134 -1.54 -28.71 13.95
C GLU A 134 -1.79 -27.42 14.72
N ILE A 135 -1.47 -27.37 16.01
CA ILE A 135 -1.54 -26.14 16.83
C ILE A 135 -0.66 -25.05 16.23
N GLN A 136 0.59 -25.38 15.87
CA GLN A 136 1.49 -24.43 15.25
C GLN A 136 0.93 -23.85 13.95
N SER A 137 0.34 -24.68 13.09
CA SER A 137 -0.29 -24.22 11.85
C SER A 137 -1.47 -23.28 12.11
N LEU A 138 -2.28 -23.56 13.16
CA LEU A 138 -3.36 -22.66 13.56
C LEU A 138 -2.86 -21.35 14.14
N ASP A 139 -1.78 -21.37 14.93
CA ASP A 139 -1.15 -20.18 15.49
C ASP A 139 -0.62 -19.27 14.38
N GLU A 140 0.11 -19.81 13.41
CA GLU A 140 0.61 -19.06 12.24
C GLU A 140 -0.54 -18.44 11.43
N ALA A 141 -1.60 -19.22 11.17
CA ALA A 141 -2.77 -18.73 10.46
C ALA A 141 -3.52 -17.62 11.24
N THR A 142 -3.56 -17.73 12.56
CA THR A 142 -4.22 -16.74 13.44
C THR A 142 -3.40 -15.45 13.50
N GLU A 143 -2.08 -15.56 13.61
CA GLU A 143 -1.17 -14.41 13.58
C GLU A 143 -1.30 -13.62 12.26
N GLY A 144 -1.32 -14.30 11.12
CA GLY A 144 -1.54 -13.66 9.82
C GLY A 144 -2.87 -12.89 9.75
N ARG A 145 -3.93 -13.44 10.34
CA ARG A 145 -5.24 -12.75 10.41
C ARG A 145 -5.25 -11.57 11.39
N GLN A 146 -4.53 -11.66 12.51
CA GLN A 146 -4.37 -10.54 13.42
C GLN A 146 -3.62 -9.38 12.75
N GLN A 147 -2.55 -9.68 12.01
CA GLN A 147 -1.84 -8.69 11.19
C GLN A 147 -2.76 -8.05 10.15
N GLN A 148 -3.62 -8.83 9.50
CA GLN A 148 -4.62 -8.32 8.57
C GLN A 148 -5.64 -7.40 9.26
N SER A 149 -6.09 -7.75 10.46
CA SER A 149 -6.99 -6.92 11.27
C SER A 149 -6.35 -5.59 11.66
N ALA A 150 -5.09 -5.62 12.13
CA ALA A 150 -4.33 -4.41 12.44
C ALA A 150 -4.13 -3.53 11.21
N ALA A 151 -3.72 -4.10 10.09
CA ALA A 151 -3.55 -3.37 8.82
C ALA A 151 -4.86 -2.73 8.33
N SER A 152 -5.99 -3.44 8.51
CA SER A 152 -7.32 -2.91 8.19
C SER A 152 -7.68 -1.72 9.09
N ALA A 153 -7.46 -1.84 10.40
CA ALA A 153 -7.71 -0.76 11.35
C ALA A 153 -6.89 0.50 11.03
N GLU A 154 -5.60 0.33 10.70
CA GLU A 154 -4.74 1.42 10.27
C GLU A 154 -5.19 2.06 8.94
N ALA A 155 -5.65 1.26 7.98
CA ALA A 155 -6.17 1.78 6.72
C ALA A 155 -7.39 2.68 6.94
N TYR A 156 -8.35 2.22 7.75
CA TYR A 156 -9.49 3.06 8.14
C TYR A 156 -9.07 4.30 8.95
N GLY A 157 -8.06 4.20 9.80
CA GLY A 157 -7.51 5.35 10.53
C GLY A 157 -6.95 6.42 9.58
N ARG A 158 -6.23 6.01 8.54
CA ARG A 158 -5.75 6.92 7.48
C ARG A 158 -6.90 7.54 6.70
N ASP A 159 -7.93 6.75 6.38
CA ASP A 159 -9.11 7.24 5.66
C ASP A 159 -9.89 8.26 6.47
N ILE A 160 -10.07 8.04 7.78
CA ILE A 160 -10.70 9.01 8.70
C ILE A 160 -9.91 10.31 8.75
N GLY A 161 -8.57 10.24 8.94
CA GLY A 161 -7.72 11.43 8.95
C GLY A 161 -7.81 12.21 7.64
N ARG A 162 -7.75 11.50 6.50
CA ARG A 162 -7.86 12.14 5.19
C ARG A 162 -9.24 12.75 4.93
N PHE A 163 -10.30 12.06 5.34
CA PHE A 163 -11.65 12.59 5.18
C PHE A 163 -11.86 13.87 6.00
N ALA A 164 -11.33 13.96 7.22
CA ALA A 164 -11.36 15.16 8.04
C ALA A 164 -10.69 16.36 7.33
N GLU A 165 -9.50 16.15 6.73
CA GLU A 165 -8.82 17.16 5.93
C GLU A 165 -9.66 17.61 4.72
N LEU A 166 -10.31 16.67 4.05
CA LEU A 166 -11.17 16.96 2.90
C LEU A 166 -12.44 17.74 3.31
N GLU A 167 -13.03 17.43 4.46
CA GLU A 167 -14.15 18.20 4.99
C GLU A 167 -13.77 19.66 5.24
N GLU A 168 -12.60 19.92 5.83
CA GLU A 168 -12.10 21.28 6.03
C GLU A 168 -11.90 22.05 4.71
N ILE A 169 -11.44 21.36 3.66
CA ILE A 169 -11.24 21.97 2.33
C ILE A 169 -12.58 22.28 1.63
N VAL A 170 -13.59 21.41 1.81
CA VAL A 170 -14.88 21.50 1.12
C VAL A 170 -15.88 22.38 1.87
N ALA A 171 -15.82 22.45 3.20
CA ALA A 171 -16.74 23.22 4.05
C ALA A 171 -16.88 24.70 3.64
N PRO A 172 -15.80 25.47 3.37
CA PRO A 172 -15.93 26.86 2.94
C PRO A 172 -16.66 27.02 1.61
N ARG A 173 -16.50 26.08 0.68
CA ARG A 173 -17.15 26.13 -0.65
C ARG A 173 -18.65 25.88 -0.56
N ARG A 174 -19.12 25.07 0.39
CA ARG A 174 -20.57 24.84 0.64
C ARG A 174 -21.24 26.09 1.19
N GLN A 175 -20.58 26.87 2.02
CA GLN A 175 -21.10 28.11 2.57
C GLN A 175 -21.22 29.23 1.52
N MET A 176 -20.29 29.31 0.58
CA MET A 176 -20.33 30.30 -0.50
C MET A 176 -21.43 30.04 -1.55
N SER A 177 -21.86 28.79 -1.71
CA SER A 177 -22.91 28.43 -2.69
C SER A 177 -24.34 28.62 -2.17
N VAL A 178 -24.52 28.94 -0.89
CA VAL A 178 -25.84 29.10 -0.22
C VAL A 178 -26.22 30.57 -0.01
N THR A 179 -25.40 31.54 -0.46
CA THR A 179 -25.80 32.96 -0.39
C THR A 179 -26.87 33.21 -1.46
N PRO A 180 -28.17 33.34 -1.12
CA PRO A 180 -29.20 33.70 -2.10
C PRO A 180 -28.91 35.12 -2.56
N LEU A 181 -28.90 35.34 -3.87
CA LEU A 181 -29.05 36.66 -4.45
C LEU A 181 -30.33 37.27 -3.87
N SER A 182 -30.17 38.19 -2.93
CA SER A 182 -31.29 39.01 -2.47
C SER A 182 -31.81 39.88 -3.62
N PRO A 183 -33.09 40.00 -3.78
CA PRO A 183 -33.76 40.76 -4.87
C PRO A 183 -33.44 42.23 -4.88
#